data_ed8895c01cf1f7737fdd293651a96ef4
#
_entry.id   ed8895c01cf1f7737fdd293651a96ef4
#
_cell.length_a   1.000
_cell.length_b   1.000
_cell.length_c   1.000
_cell.angle_alpha   90.00
_cell.angle_beta   90.00
_cell.angle_gamma   90.00
#
_symmetry.space_group_name_H-M   'P 1'
#
loop_
_entity.id
_entity.type
_entity.pdbx_description
1 polymer ?
#
loop_
_entity_poly.entity_id
_entity_poly.type
_entity_poly.pdbx_seq_one_letter_code
_entity_poly.pdbx_strand_id
1 'polypeptide(L)'
;MRGYFGVGLEKSSKPMNAGNLFRTAHAFGANFIFTVNAEYSVKKAKSDTSSAPRNIPWYDYECAEELKLPDGCSLVGVELLEDAVELPVFRHPLNAAYILGPELGNLSPEILERCKHVVKIPTHFSLNVATTGAIILYDRIRSMGNFGKRPTTNLSEPLPPMKHVQGSSLRR
;
A
#
# COMPACT_ATOMS: atom_id res chain seq x y z
N MET A 1 4.74 -0.18 -16.07
CA MET A 1 3.40 0.29 -15.62
C MET A 1 3.34 1.79 -15.82
N ARG A 2 2.23 2.31 -16.35
CA ARG A 2 2.01 3.76 -16.44
C ARG A 2 1.37 4.25 -15.13
N GLY A 3 1.66 5.50 -14.73
CA GLY A 3 1.20 6.08 -13.49
C GLY A 3 2.15 5.86 -12.31
N TYR A 4 1.77 6.39 -11.16
CA TYR A 4 2.53 6.30 -9.92
C TYR A 4 1.62 6.00 -8.74
N PHE A 5 2.20 5.60 -7.61
CA PHE A 5 1.42 5.45 -6.37
C PHE A 5 2.25 5.77 -5.13
N GLY A 6 1.53 6.20 -4.11
CA GLY A 6 2.03 6.37 -2.76
C GLY A 6 1.31 5.48 -1.77
N VAL A 7 1.89 5.32 -0.58
CA VAL A 7 1.30 4.56 0.53
C VAL A 7 1.41 5.36 1.81
N GLY A 8 0.31 5.45 2.54
CA GLY A 8 0.23 6.19 3.79
C GLY A 8 -0.43 5.43 4.91
N LEU A 9 -0.19 5.93 6.11
CA LEU A 9 -0.81 5.49 7.36
C LEU A 9 -1.41 6.68 8.09
N GLU A 10 -2.61 6.50 8.62
CA GLU A 10 -3.21 7.41 9.57
C GLU A 10 -3.11 6.85 10.99
N LYS A 11 -2.76 7.70 11.97
CA LYS A 11 -2.77 7.41 13.43
C LYS A 11 -2.10 6.08 13.83
N SER A 12 -1.05 5.69 13.15
CA SER A 12 -0.38 4.43 13.48
C SER A 12 0.28 4.49 14.85
N SER A 13 -0.07 3.56 15.72
CA SER A 13 0.48 3.45 17.09
C SER A 13 1.59 2.42 17.22
N LYS A 14 1.80 1.57 16.19
CA LYS A 14 2.79 0.49 16.23
C LYS A 14 3.90 0.70 15.20
N PRO A 15 5.11 1.13 15.62
CA PRO A 15 6.25 1.36 14.72
C PRO A 15 6.57 0.17 13.82
N MET A 16 6.40 -1.05 14.34
CA MET A 16 6.69 -2.27 13.59
C MET A 16 5.77 -2.45 12.38
N ASN A 17 4.49 -2.14 12.51
CA ASN A 17 3.54 -2.25 11.41
C ASN A 17 3.82 -1.21 10.32
N ALA A 18 4.10 0.03 10.71
CA ALA A 18 4.50 1.08 9.79
C ALA A 18 5.78 0.72 9.03
N GLY A 19 6.80 0.24 9.73
CA GLY A 19 8.05 -0.18 9.10
C GLY A 19 7.85 -1.32 8.10
N ASN A 20 7.04 -2.31 8.44
CA ASN A 20 6.72 -3.42 7.52
C ASN A 20 5.92 -2.95 6.31
N LEU A 21 4.94 -2.06 6.51
CA LEU A 21 4.17 -1.49 5.41
C LEU A 21 5.06 -0.68 4.46
N PHE A 22 5.90 0.20 4.98
CA PHE A 22 6.76 1.04 4.14
C PHE A 22 7.87 0.25 3.45
N ARG A 23 8.41 -0.78 4.11
CA ARG A 23 9.28 -1.75 3.45
C ARG A 23 8.56 -2.43 2.26
N THR A 24 7.32 -2.84 2.48
CA THR A 24 6.49 -3.45 1.43
C THR A 24 6.23 -2.45 0.30
N ALA A 25 5.86 -1.21 0.63
CA ALA A 25 5.67 -0.15 -0.35
C ALA A 25 6.93 0.08 -1.21
N HIS A 26 8.11 0.14 -0.57
CA HIS A 26 9.39 0.25 -1.27
C HIS A 26 9.64 -0.93 -2.21
N ALA A 27 9.43 -2.17 -1.73
CA ALA A 27 9.60 -3.38 -2.54
C ALA A 27 8.69 -3.43 -3.77
N PHE A 28 7.47 -2.88 -3.66
CA PHE A 28 6.51 -2.77 -4.77
C PHE A 28 6.73 -1.53 -5.65
N GLY A 29 7.73 -0.70 -5.35
CA GLY A 29 8.08 0.48 -6.16
C GLY A 29 7.15 1.68 -5.95
N ALA A 30 6.68 1.90 -4.73
CA ALA A 30 5.97 3.12 -4.38
C ALA A 30 6.84 4.36 -4.64
N ASN A 31 6.25 5.41 -5.16
CA ASN A 31 6.95 6.64 -5.51
C ASN A 31 7.10 7.58 -4.31
N PHE A 32 6.25 7.44 -3.30
CA PHE A 32 6.31 8.17 -2.04
C PHE A 32 5.58 7.41 -0.93
N ILE A 33 5.92 7.74 0.29
CA ILE A 33 5.21 7.28 1.49
C ILE A 33 4.82 8.49 2.33
N PHE A 34 3.78 8.35 3.12
CA PHE A 34 3.33 9.44 3.99
C PHE A 34 2.67 8.94 5.28
N THR A 35 2.64 9.83 6.26
CA THR A 35 1.96 9.62 7.54
C THR A 35 1.03 10.80 7.80
N VAL A 36 -0.10 10.52 8.44
CA VAL A 36 -1.05 11.54 8.90
C VAL A 36 -1.32 11.28 10.37
N ASN A 37 -1.09 12.30 11.20
CA ASN A 37 -1.29 12.23 12.65
C ASN A 37 -0.58 11.01 13.28
N ALA A 38 0.68 10.77 12.92
CA ALA A 38 1.45 9.65 13.43
C ALA A 38 1.94 9.92 14.86
N GLU A 39 1.69 8.99 15.79
CA GLU A 39 2.07 9.13 17.20
C GLU A 39 3.58 9.03 17.44
N TYR A 40 4.37 8.65 16.40
CA TYR A 40 5.82 8.52 16.51
C TYR A 40 6.51 8.72 15.16
N SER A 41 7.81 9.00 15.22
CA SER A 41 8.62 9.12 14.00
C SER A 41 8.85 7.77 13.34
N VAL A 42 8.35 7.60 12.14
CA VAL A 42 8.54 6.41 11.28
C VAL A 42 10.03 6.11 11.03
N LYS A 43 10.89 7.13 11.08
CA LYS A 43 12.36 6.97 10.95
C LYS A 43 12.96 6.03 12.00
N LYS A 44 12.27 5.81 13.12
CA LYS A 44 12.70 4.92 14.20
C LYS A 44 12.16 3.48 14.08
N ALA A 45 11.38 3.18 13.04
CA ALA A 45 10.79 1.86 12.85
C ALA A 45 11.85 0.83 12.45
N LYS A 46 12.34 0.04 13.41
CA LYS A 46 13.38 -0.99 13.19
C LYS A 46 12.96 -2.13 12.26
N SER A 47 11.67 -2.31 12.02
CA SER A 47 11.14 -3.33 11.11
C SER A 47 11.31 -2.98 9.63
N ASP A 48 11.55 -1.73 9.30
CA ASP A 48 11.91 -1.33 7.94
C ASP A 48 13.41 -1.52 7.69
N THR A 49 13.78 -2.75 7.39
CA THR A 49 15.16 -3.11 7.02
C THR A 49 15.57 -2.60 5.63
N SER A 50 14.62 -2.08 4.83
CA SER A 50 14.89 -1.47 3.52
C SER A 50 15.23 0.01 3.62
N SER A 51 15.07 0.61 4.80
CA SER A 51 15.23 2.05 5.01
C SER A 51 14.40 2.88 4.03
N ALA A 52 13.14 2.50 3.80
CA ALA A 52 12.25 3.13 2.83
C ALA A 52 12.25 4.67 2.91
N PRO A 53 12.20 5.32 4.10
CA PRO A 53 12.23 6.78 4.19
C PRO A 53 13.54 7.44 3.71
N ARG A 54 14.60 6.66 3.44
CA ARG A 54 15.85 7.16 2.86
C ARG A 54 15.89 6.98 1.34
N ASN A 55 15.12 6.04 0.82
CA ASN A 55 15.17 5.64 -0.58
C ASN A 55 13.99 6.16 -1.40
N ILE A 56 12.86 6.49 -0.76
CA ILE A 56 11.69 7.09 -1.39
C ILE A 56 11.24 8.32 -0.59
N PRO A 57 10.68 9.36 -1.22
CA PRO A 57 10.17 10.54 -0.54
C PRO A 57 9.18 10.19 0.56
N TRP A 58 9.39 10.73 1.74
CA TRP A 58 8.49 10.59 2.88
C TRP A 58 7.97 11.95 3.33
N TYR A 59 6.66 12.01 3.50
CA TYR A 59 5.94 13.21 3.95
C TYR A 59 5.20 12.89 5.25
N ASP A 60 5.26 13.82 6.20
CA ASP A 60 4.61 13.69 7.49
C ASP A 60 3.66 14.87 7.67
N TYR A 61 2.39 14.57 7.94
CA TYR A 61 1.33 15.55 8.09
C TYR A 61 0.76 15.46 9.50
N GLU A 62 0.59 16.60 10.16
CA GLU A 62 0.07 16.65 11.53
C GLU A 62 -1.43 16.32 11.58
N CYS A 63 -2.17 16.63 10.53
CA CYS A 63 -3.60 16.36 10.45
C CYS A 63 -4.06 16.08 9.01
N ALA A 64 -5.32 15.65 8.87
CA ALA A 64 -5.90 15.32 7.58
C ALA A 64 -5.97 16.52 6.64
N GLU A 65 -6.23 17.71 7.16
CA GLU A 65 -6.36 18.97 6.40
C GLU A 65 -5.06 19.35 5.69
N GLU A 66 -3.92 19.04 6.30
CA GLU A 66 -2.60 19.32 5.75
C GLU A 66 -2.18 18.37 4.65
N LEU A 67 -2.83 17.20 4.53
CA LEU A 67 -2.49 16.20 3.53
C LEU A 67 -2.54 16.81 2.12
N LYS A 68 -1.40 16.88 1.47
CA LYS A 68 -1.25 17.36 0.09
C LYS A 68 -0.77 16.23 -0.79
N LEU A 69 -1.54 15.92 -1.78
CA LEU A 69 -1.19 14.92 -2.79
C LEU A 69 -0.83 15.63 -4.10
N PRO A 70 0.00 15.02 -4.96
CA PRO A 70 0.25 15.56 -6.29
C PRO A 70 -1.04 15.73 -7.09
N ASP A 71 -1.08 16.72 -7.98
CA ASP A 71 -2.24 16.98 -8.83
C ASP A 71 -2.64 15.74 -9.61
N GLY A 72 -3.95 15.45 -9.63
CA GLY A 72 -4.50 14.28 -10.29
C GLY A 72 -4.25 12.94 -9.54
N CYS A 73 -3.68 12.96 -8.34
CA CYS A 73 -3.55 11.80 -7.49
C CYS A 73 -4.86 11.53 -6.74
N SER A 74 -5.43 10.34 -6.88
CA SER A 74 -6.62 9.93 -6.15
C SER A 74 -6.25 9.35 -4.78
N LEU A 75 -6.80 9.90 -3.69
CA LEU A 75 -6.72 9.26 -2.39
C LEU A 75 -7.67 8.05 -2.36
N VAL A 76 -7.16 6.90 -1.96
CA VAL A 76 -7.88 5.63 -1.84
C VAL A 76 -7.75 5.15 -0.40
N GLY A 77 -8.86 5.20 0.33
CA GLY A 77 -8.95 4.63 1.67
C GLY A 77 -8.99 3.10 1.61
N VAL A 78 -8.29 2.46 2.52
CA VAL A 78 -8.32 0.99 2.66
C VAL A 78 -8.96 0.69 4.01
N GLU A 79 -10.24 0.30 3.98
CA GLU A 79 -11.05 0.15 5.19
C GLU A 79 -12.18 -0.86 5.00
N LEU A 80 -12.56 -1.58 6.08
CA LEU A 80 -13.67 -2.53 6.10
C LEU A 80 -15.01 -1.82 6.36
N LEU A 81 -15.45 -1.02 5.40
CA LEU A 81 -16.78 -0.39 5.44
C LEU A 81 -17.79 -1.21 4.62
N GLU A 82 -19.07 -1.14 4.98
CA GLU A 82 -20.12 -1.86 4.25
C GLU A 82 -20.19 -1.44 2.79
N ASP A 83 -20.13 -0.14 2.53
CA ASP A 83 -20.19 0.50 1.22
C ASP A 83 -18.87 0.56 0.46
N ALA A 84 -17.77 0.08 1.05
CA ALA A 84 -16.48 0.03 0.37
C ALA A 84 -16.48 -0.96 -0.79
N VAL A 85 -15.81 -0.60 -1.89
CA VAL A 85 -15.67 -1.46 -3.07
C VAL A 85 -14.79 -2.66 -2.73
N GLU A 86 -15.20 -3.85 -3.07
CA GLU A 86 -14.37 -5.04 -2.88
C GLU A 86 -13.17 -5.06 -3.82
N LEU A 87 -11.99 -5.35 -3.28
CA LEU A 87 -10.73 -5.34 -4.01
C LEU A 87 -10.75 -6.16 -5.32
N PRO A 88 -11.36 -7.37 -5.40
CA PRO A 88 -11.37 -8.15 -6.63
C PRO A 88 -12.03 -7.48 -7.84
N VAL A 89 -12.90 -6.48 -7.60
CA VAL A 89 -13.59 -5.72 -8.65
C VAL A 89 -13.16 -4.25 -8.70
N PHE A 90 -12.25 -3.85 -7.82
CA PHE A 90 -11.77 -2.48 -7.75
C PHE A 90 -10.88 -2.13 -8.95
N ARG A 91 -11.14 -0.98 -9.56
CA ARG A 91 -10.29 -0.43 -10.63
C ARG A 91 -9.32 0.59 -10.06
N HIS A 92 -8.08 0.21 -9.95
CA HIS A 92 -7.02 1.08 -9.42
C HIS A 92 -6.84 2.34 -10.28
N PRO A 93 -6.86 3.55 -9.69
CA PRO A 93 -6.50 4.76 -10.40
C PRO A 93 -5.04 4.71 -10.90
N LEU A 94 -4.75 5.33 -12.04
CA LEU A 94 -3.37 5.41 -12.57
C LEU A 94 -2.44 6.07 -11.55
N ASN A 95 -2.88 7.20 -10.99
CA ASN A 95 -2.16 7.93 -9.96
C ASN A 95 -2.97 7.82 -8.66
N ALA A 96 -2.42 7.15 -7.68
CA ALA A 96 -3.13 6.84 -6.45
C ALA A 96 -2.24 7.00 -5.21
N ALA A 97 -2.85 7.42 -4.10
CA ALA A 97 -2.27 7.33 -2.77
C ALA A 97 -3.19 6.44 -1.92
N TYR A 98 -2.68 5.30 -1.48
CA TYR A 98 -3.41 4.39 -0.61
C TYR A 98 -3.15 4.78 0.84
N ILE A 99 -4.20 5.01 1.61
CA ILE A 99 -4.10 5.30 3.03
C ILE A 99 -4.79 4.20 3.83
N LEU A 100 -4.08 3.68 4.82
CA LEU A 100 -4.55 2.66 5.74
C LEU A 100 -4.75 3.27 7.12
N GLY A 101 -5.77 2.80 7.83
CA GLY A 101 -6.09 3.26 9.19
C GLY A 101 -5.19 2.65 10.26
N PRO A 102 -5.43 3.05 11.53
CA PRO A 102 -4.73 2.50 12.68
C PRO A 102 -5.09 1.02 12.89
N GLU A 103 -4.27 0.34 13.69
CA GLU A 103 -4.50 -1.07 14.07
C GLU A 103 -5.74 -1.26 14.95
N LEU A 104 -6.12 -0.23 15.67
CA LEU A 104 -7.32 -0.19 16.51
C LEU A 104 -8.17 1.00 16.09
N GLY A 105 -9.31 0.73 15.49
CA GLY A 105 -10.22 1.75 14.97
C GLY A 105 -10.23 1.80 13.45
N ASN A 106 -10.80 2.85 12.91
CA ASN A 106 -11.00 3.07 11.48
C ASN A 106 -10.26 4.33 11.02
N LEU A 107 -10.18 4.53 9.71
CA LEU A 107 -9.82 5.82 9.14
C LEU A 107 -10.75 6.92 9.68
N SER A 108 -10.18 8.09 9.96
CA SER A 108 -10.98 9.22 10.45
C SER A 108 -11.99 9.70 9.40
N PRO A 109 -13.12 10.28 9.85
CA PRO A 109 -14.08 10.87 8.91
C PRO A 109 -13.43 11.90 7.98
N GLU A 110 -12.51 12.70 8.47
CA GLU A 110 -11.79 13.73 7.72
C GLU A 110 -10.95 13.14 6.59
N ILE A 111 -10.33 11.97 6.81
CA ILE A 111 -9.62 11.24 5.75
C ILE A 111 -10.61 10.58 4.80
N LEU A 112 -11.68 9.95 5.31
CA LEU A 112 -12.69 9.28 4.48
C LEU A 112 -13.38 10.26 3.53
N GLU A 113 -13.72 11.47 3.97
CA GLU A 113 -14.29 12.54 3.13
C GLU A 113 -13.38 12.95 1.99
N ARG A 114 -12.07 12.84 2.16
CA ARG A 114 -11.07 13.15 1.13
C ARG A 114 -10.81 11.98 0.18
N CYS A 115 -11.21 10.77 0.56
CA CYS A 115 -11.03 9.60 -0.27
C CYS A 115 -11.96 9.65 -1.49
N LYS A 116 -11.37 9.58 -2.68
CA LYS A 116 -12.15 9.42 -3.91
C LYS A 116 -12.77 8.03 -4.01
N HIS A 117 -12.14 7.05 -3.39
CA HIS A 117 -12.58 5.67 -3.32
C HIS A 117 -12.23 5.09 -1.96
N VAL A 118 -13.05 4.18 -1.48
CA VAL A 118 -12.71 3.30 -0.36
C VAL A 118 -12.77 1.86 -0.85
N VAL A 119 -11.73 1.09 -0.57
CA VAL A 119 -11.59 -0.29 -0.99
C VAL A 119 -11.43 -1.19 0.23
N LYS A 120 -12.06 -2.37 0.19
CA LYS A 120 -11.93 -3.41 1.20
C LYS A 120 -11.43 -4.73 0.61
N ILE A 121 -10.66 -5.46 1.39
CA ILE A 121 -10.37 -6.86 1.13
C ILE A 121 -11.54 -7.67 1.71
N PRO A 122 -12.21 -8.53 0.93
CA PRO A 122 -13.37 -9.29 1.42
C PRO A 122 -12.91 -10.39 2.39
N THR A 123 -12.79 -10.04 3.66
CA THR A 123 -12.38 -10.91 4.77
C THR A 123 -13.41 -10.88 5.88
N HIS A 124 -13.46 -11.91 6.72
CA HIS A 124 -14.40 -11.99 7.85
C HIS A 124 -14.06 -11.01 8.99
N PHE A 125 -12.80 -10.59 9.09
CA PHE A 125 -12.32 -9.62 10.08
C PHE A 125 -11.08 -8.89 9.55
N SER A 126 -10.66 -7.84 10.24
CA SER A 126 -9.53 -7.00 9.83
C SER A 126 -8.20 -7.78 9.80
N LEU A 127 -7.42 -7.55 8.76
CA LEU A 127 -6.05 -8.05 8.65
C LEU A 127 -5.06 -7.08 9.29
N ASN A 128 -3.85 -7.57 9.58
CA ASN A 128 -2.75 -6.68 9.93
C ASN A 128 -2.51 -5.64 8.83
N VAL A 129 -2.24 -4.39 9.20
CA VAL A 129 -2.12 -3.27 8.26
C VAL A 129 -1.03 -3.47 7.21
N ALA A 130 0.11 -4.05 7.58
CA ALA A 130 1.18 -4.33 6.61
C ALA A 130 0.80 -5.45 5.64
N THR A 131 0.07 -6.47 6.12
CA THR A 131 -0.48 -7.55 5.28
C THR A 131 -1.54 -6.99 4.33
N THR A 132 -2.44 -6.17 4.84
CA THR A 132 -3.44 -5.46 4.02
C THR A 132 -2.77 -4.66 2.91
N GLY A 133 -1.75 -3.86 3.24
CA GLY A 133 -0.99 -3.10 2.26
C GLY A 133 -0.33 -3.99 1.21
N ALA A 134 0.25 -5.13 1.59
CA ALA A 134 0.87 -6.06 0.66
C ALA A 134 -0.14 -6.61 -0.36
N ILE A 135 -1.35 -6.96 0.09
CA ILE A 135 -2.41 -7.49 -0.79
C ILE A 135 -2.89 -6.40 -1.75
N ILE A 136 -3.17 -5.19 -1.27
CA ILE A 136 -3.59 -4.05 -2.10
C ILE A 136 -2.53 -3.72 -3.18
N LEU A 137 -1.27 -3.66 -2.79
CA LEU A 137 -0.19 -3.32 -3.72
C LEU A 137 0.07 -4.44 -4.74
N TYR A 138 -0.04 -5.69 -4.32
CA TYR A 138 0.06 -6.82 -5.23
C TYR A 138 -1.09 -6.82 -6.24
N ASP A 139 -2.32 -6.59 -5.79
CA ASP A 139 -3.49 -6.49 -6.68
C ASP A 139 -3.35 -5.34 -7.67
N ARG A 140 -2.89 -4.17 -7.22
CA ARG A 140 -2.58 -3.05 -8.12
C ARG A 140 -1.59 -3.46 -9.21
N ILE A 141 -0.45 -4.05 -8.85
CA ILE A 141 0.57 -4.46 -9.82
C ILE A 141 0.01 -5.53 -10.74
N ARG A 142 -0.73 -6.49 -10.20
CA ARG A 142 -1.35 -7.57 -10.95
C ARG A 142 -2.37 -7.04 -11.97
N SER A 143 -3.17 -6.03 -11.59
CA SER A 143 -4.22 -5.46 -12.43
C SER A 143 -3.69 -4.50 -13.49
N MET A 144 -2.63 -3.76 -13.19
CA MET A 144 -2.10 -2.69 -14.05
C MET A 144 -0.80 -3.07 -14.77
N GLY A 145 -0.18 -4.18 -14.41
CA GLY A 145 1.05 -4.68 -15.02
C GLY A 145 0.78 -5.47 -16.30
N ASN A 146 1.76 -5.48 -17.20
CA ASN A 146 1.73 -6.28 -18.41
C ASN A 146 2.22 -7.72 -18.10
N PHE A 147 1.47 -8.44 -17.31
CA PHE A 147 1.74 -9.84 -17.05
C PHE A 147 1.02 -10.73 -18.06
N GLY A 148 1.65 -11.81 -18.47
CA GLY A 148 1.01 -12.83 -19.29
C GLY A 148 -0.26 -13.39 -18.62
N LYS A 149 -1.20 -13.90 -19.43
CA LYS A 149 -2.39 -14.57 -18.90
C LYS A 149 -1.97 -15.74 -18.03
N ARG A 150 -2.58 -15.86 -16.86
CA ARG A 150 -2.37 -17.02 -16.00
C ARG A 150 -2.88 -18.27 -16.72
N PRO A 151 -2.13 -19.37 -16.76
CA PRO A 151 -2.62 -20.63 -17.29
C PRO A 151 -3.90 -21.05 -16.56
N THR A 152 -4.93 -21.43 -17.32
CA THR A 152 -6.24 -21.80 -16.78
C THR A 152 -6.55 -23.29 -16.90
N THR A 153 -5.63 -24.09 -17.48
CA THR A 153 -5.81 -25.52 -17.68
C THR A 153 -4.90 -26.32 -16.76
N ASN A 154 -5.41 -27.46 -16.27
CA ASN A 154 -4.62 -28.39 -15.46
C ASN A 154 -3.43 -29.01 -16.20
N LEU A 155 -3.34 -28.81 -17.51
CA LEU A 155 -2.28 -29.27 -18.39
C LEU A 155 -1.19 -28.23 -18.67
N SER A 156 -1.32 -27.04 -18.12
CA SER A 156 -0.29 -26.01 -18.30
C SER A 156 0.88 -26.32 -17.37
N GLU A 157 2.06 -26.53 -17.94
CA GLU A 157 3.26 -26.54 -17.14
C GLU A 157 3.41 -25.20 -16.41
N PRO A 158 3.81 -25.20 -15.13
CA PRO A 158 4.08 -23.95 -14.43
C PRO A 158 5.18 -23.19 -15.19
N LEU A 159 4.97 -21.91 -15.40
CA LEU A 159 6.03 -21.05 -15.95
C LEU A 159 7.28 -21.21 -15.07
N PRO A 160 8.47 -21.35 -15.68
CA PRO A 160 9.68 -21.42 -14.91
C PRO A 160 9.78 -20.18 -14.02
N PRO A 161 10.16 -20.32 -12.76
CA PRO A 161 10.28 -19.19 -11.86
C PRO A 161 11.24 -18.17 -12.46
N MET A 162 10.84 -16.92 -12.52
CA MET A 162 11.78 -15.85 -12.84
C MET A 162 12.94 -15.93 -11.86
N LYS A 163 14.17 -15.80 -12.35
CA LYS A 163 15.34 -15.76 -11.48
C LYS A 163 15.15 -14.63 -10.48
N HIS A 164 14.79 -14.98 -9.27
CA HIS A 164 14.60 -14.05 -8.18
C HIS A 164 15.83 -14.08 -7.29
N VAL A 165 16.42 -12.92 -7.08
CA VAL A 165 17.53 -12.77 -6.13
C VAL A 165 16.98 -12.10 -4.90
N GLN A 166 16.81 -12.87 -3.85
CA GLN A 166 16.40 -12.35 -2.56
C GLN A 166 17.61 -11.81 -1.81
N GLY A 167 17.63 -10.50 -1.57
CA GLY A 167 18.49 -9.88 -0.57
C GLY A 167 19.99 -9.85 -0.83
N SER A 168 20.47 -10.24 -2.00
CA SER A 168 21.86 -10.12 -2.38
C SER A 168 22.01 -9.70 -3.84
N SER A 169 23.10 -9.00 -4.13
CA SER A 169 23.50 -8.75 -5.51
C SER A 169 23.53 -10.07 -6.30
N LEU A 170 23.03 -10.04 -7.54
CA LEU A 170 23.24 -11.11 -8.49
C LEU A 170 24.73 -11.50 -8.44
N ARG A 171 25.02 -12.70 -7.97
CA ARG A 171 26.34 -13.27 -8.23
C ARG A 171 26.43 -13.44 -9.75
N ARG A 172 27.28 -12.64 -10.34
CA ARG A 172 27.67 -12.76 -11.75
C ARG A 172 28.46 -14.05 -11.97
#